data_c49ac519d76c6d54d9d25cd114e15a20
#
_entry.id   c49ac519d76c6d54d9d25cd114e15a20
#
_cell.length_a   1.000
_cell.length_b   1.000
_cell.length_c   1.000
_cell.angle_alpha   90.00
_cell.angle_beta   90.00
_cell.angle_gamma   90.00
#
_symmetry.space_group_name_H-M   'P 1'
#
loop_
_entity.id
_entity.type
_entity.pdbx_description
1 polymer ?
#
loop_
_entity_poly.entity_id
_entity_poly.type
_entity_poly.pdbx_seq_one_letter_code
_entity_poly.pdbx_strand_id
1 'polypeptide(L)'
;MCALGLNVVPMLAQGAYDYQNMQLEKLGRGVVAVRENPDEVILSWRYLVSDPENQSFDIYRDGKKINKTPLAGATYYKDKFKAGKAAKYEVRPVKGGASGSASVAADAPMGYINIPLDVPERGVEPFGKEYTYNANDASVGDVDGDGEYEIILKWDPTDSHDNAHDGFTGPTYFDCYKLDGTKLWRIDLGENIRSGAHYTQFIVADFDGDGCAELICRTADGTQDGTGKVIGDRRADWRNLKGRIVAGPEYLTVFNGKTGEAMATVDYVPPRGELKDWGDSYANRSDRFLAAAAYLDGKHPSAVMCRGYYTRSVLAAYDWDGKELKLRWVFDSDTPGNEAYAGQGNHNLRVADVDKDGCDEIIYG
;
A
#
# COMPACT_ATOMS: atom_id res chain seq x y z
N MET A 1 2.91 42.37 45.10
CA MET A 1 2.93 41.95 43.69
C MET A 1 3.98 40.85 43.56
N CYS A 2 3.58 39.60 43.59
CA CYS A 2 4.48 38.47 43.30
C CYS A 2 4.27 38.10 41.82
N ALA A 3 5.29 38.29 41.02
CA ALA A 3 5.33 37.83 39.67
C ALA A 3 5.68 36.33 39.68
N LEU A 4 4.71 35.47 39.36
CA LEU A 4 4.95 34.06 39.07
C LEU A 4 5.56 33.99 37.68
N GLY A 5 6.86 33.77 37.59
CA GLY A 5 7.53 33.41 36.36
C GLY A 5 7.11 31.99 35.94
N LEU A 6 6.30 31.86 34.91
CA LEU A 6 6.09 30.61 34.21
C LEU A 6 7.40 30.24 33.49
N ASN A 7 8.19 29.35 34.12
CA ASN A 7 9.22 28.63 33.40
C ASN A 7 8.52 27.68 32.40
N VAL A 8 8.42 28.12 31.17
CA VAL A 8 8.13 27.22 30.06
C VAL A 8 9.40 26.40 29.85
N VAL A 9 9.46 25.24 30.47
CA VAL A 9 10.43 24.20 30.09
C VAL A 9 10.04 23.83 28.64
N PRO A 10 10.95 23.99 27.66
CA PRO A 10 10.65 23.40 26.33
C PRO A 10 10.49 21.91 26.58
N MET A 11 9.29 21.38 26.37
CA MET A 11 9.11 19.95 26.14
C MET A 11 9.94 19.64 24.90
N LEU A 12 11.17 19.21 25.11
CA LEU A 12 11.90 18.49 24.09
C LEU A 12 10.99 17.32 23.73
N ALA A 13 10.60 17.22 22.46
CA ALA A 13 9.92 16.07 21.92
C ALA A 13 10.81 14.85 22.18
N GLN A 14 10.59 14.15 23.29
CA GLN A 14 11.14 12.82 23.52
C GLN A 14 10.37 11.87 22.61
N GLY A 15 11.08 11.19 21.72
CA GLY A 15 10.53 10.16 20.87
C GLY A 15 9.95 10.67 19.54
N ALA A 16 10.70 11.40 18.76
CA ALA A 16 10.50 11.40 17.31
C ALA A 16 11.20 10.16 16.75
N TYR A 17 10.60 9.54 15.71
CA TYR A 17 11.26 8.49 14.95
C TYR A 17 12.69 8.89 14.59
N ASP A 18 13.62 7.98 14.78
CA ASP A 18 15.01 8.18 14.34
C ASP A 18 15.14 7.87 12.85
N TYR A 19 14.63 8.76 12.02
CA TYR A 19 14.62 8.62 10.57
C TYR A 19 16.02 8.39 9.96
N GLN A 20 17.10 8.70 10.68
CA GLN A 20 18.46 8.45 10.18
C GLN A 20 18.86 6.97 10.28
N ASN A 21 18.23 6.24 11.20
CA ASN A 21 18.49 4.82 11.42
C ASN A 21 17.35 3.92 10.93
N MET A 22 16.24 4.51 10.48
CA MET A 22 15.15 3.76 9.87
C MET A 22 15.47 3.38 8.42
N GLN A 23 15.05 2.17 8.04
CA GLN A 23 15.03 1.73 6.66
C GLN A 23 13.88 2.42 5.93
N LEU A 24 14.19 3.40 5.11
CA LEU A 24 13.22 4.18 4.35
C LEU A 24 13.49 4.03 2.86
N GLU A 25 12.44 4.10 2.05
CA GLU A 25 12.57 4.18 0.60
C GLU A 25 13.46 5.37 0.19
N LYS A 26 14.32 5.15 -0.77
CA LYS A 26 15.25 6.19 -1.29
C LYS A 26 14.58 7.07 -2.35
N LEU A 27 13.49 7.69 -1.97
CA LEU A 27 12.66 8.46 -2.88
C LEU A 27 13.38 9.68 -3.47
N GLY A 28 13.11 9.95 -4.74
CA GLY A 28 13.45 11.17 -5.43
C GLY A 28 12.55 12.36 -5.03
N ARG A 29 12.76 13.51 -5.66
CA ARG A 29 12.00 14.74 -5.37
C ARG A 29 10.51 14.62 -5.69
N GLY A 30 10.07 13.70 -6.55
CA GLY A 30 8.67 13.43 -6.88
C GLY A 30 7.91 14.67 -7.34
N VAL A 31 8.47 15.40 -8.29
CA VAL A 31 7.83 16.63 -8.79
C VAL A 31 6.60 16.27 -9.62
N VAL A 32 5.48 16.86 -9.29
CA VAL A 32 4.22 16.75 -10.05
C VAL A 32 3.85 18.11 -10.57
N ALA A 33 3.42 18.19 -11.84
CA ALA A 33 2.94 19.39 -12.48
C ALA A 33 1.52 19.17 -13.00
N VAL A 34 0.55 19.87 -12.44
CA VAL A 34 -0.87 19.77 -12.82
C VAL A 34 -1.38 21.11 -13.31
N ARG A 35 -2.06 21.10 -14.44
CA ARG A 35 -2.78 22.29 -14.92
C ARG A 35 -4.01 22.51 -14.05
N GLU A 36 -3.98 23.55 -13.22
CA GLU A 36 -5.09 23.86 -12.31
C GLU A 36 -6.28 24.48 -13.07
N ASN A 37 -5.96 25.40 -13.97
CA ASN A 37 -6.93 26.13 -14.78
C ASN A 37 -6.26 26.61 -16.09
N PRO A 38 -6.98 27.31 -17.03
CA PRO A 38 -6.41 27.75 -18.31
C PRO A 38 -5.16 28.61 -18.22
N ASP A 39 -4.94 29.27 -17.09
CA ASP A 39 -3.86 30.26 -16.92
C ASP A 39 -2.79 29.82 -15.91
N GLU A 40 -2.97 28.69 -15.20
CA GLU A 40 -2.08 28.30 -14.10
C GLU A 40 -1.72 26.81 -14.12
N VAL A 41 -0.48 26.52 -13.73
CA VAL A 41 0.03 25.18 -13.40
C VAL A 41 0.45 25.17 -11.94
N ILE A 42 0.01 24.16 -11.19
CA ILE A 42 0.50 23.86 -9.85
C ILE A 42 1.61 22.84 -9.96
N LEU A 43 2.72 23.13 -9.28
CA LEU A 43 3.79 22.19 -9.00
C LEU A 43 3.71 21.77 -7.54
N SER A 44 3.96 20.49 -7.26
CA SER A 44 4.20 19.97 -5.91
C SER A 44 5.37 19.01 -5.92
N TRP A 45 6.03 18.85 -4.76
CA TRP A 45 7.17 17.96 -4.62
C TRP A 45 7.35 17.49 -3.18
N ARG A 46 8.22 16.48 -2.97
CA ARG A 46 8.53 15.97 -1.63
C ARG A 46 9.58 16.84 -0.93
N TYR A 47 9.42 17.02 0.38
CA TYR A 47 10.51 17.39 1.28
C TYR A 47 11.12 16.08 1.77
N LEU A 48 12.39 15.81 1.44
CA LEU A 48 13.03 14.55 1.72
C LEU A 48 13.61 14.55 3.14
N VAL A 49 13.65 13.39 3.79
CA VAL A 49 14.31 13.22 5.10
C VAL A 49 15.79 13.64 5.05
N SER A 50 16.45 13.45 3.90
CA SER A 50 17.82 13.89 3.65
C SER A 50 17.99 15.38 3.41
N ASP A 51 16.91 16.16 3.28
CA ASP A 51 17.02 17.60 3.08
C ASP A 51 17.50 18.28 4.37
N PRO A 52 18.40 19.27 4.26
CA PRO A 52 18.78 20.10 5.40
C PRO A 52 17.56 20.83 5.99
N GLU A 53 17.58 21.06 7.29
CA GLU A 53 16.60 21.93 7.95
C GLU A 53 16.52 23.29 7.23
N ASN A 54 15.31 23.78 7.03
CA ASN A 54 15.05 25.01 6.26
C ASN A 54 15.55 24.96 4.80
N GLN A 55 15.43 23.79 4.14
CA GLN A 55 15.68 23.68 2.72
C GLN A 55 14.77 24.64 1.94
N SER A 56 15.32 25.32 0.96
CA SER A 56 14.58 26.17 0.03
C SER A 56 14.82 25.71 -1.41
N PHE A 57 13.93 26.11 -2.32
CA PHE A 57 13.88 25.60 -3.67
C PHE A 57 13.84 26.69 -4.72
N ASP A 58 14.59 26.50 -5.79
CA ASP A 58 14.51 27.27 -7.02
C ASP A 58 13.69 26.50 -8.05
N ILE A 59 12.75 27.21 -8.68
CA ILE A 59 11.82 26.64 -9.64
C ILE A 59 12.19 27.12 -11.04
N TYR A 60 12.30 26.17 -11.97
CA TYR A 60 12.64 26.44 -13.36
C TYR A 60 11.51 25.97 -14.28
N ARG A 61 11.27 26.72 -15.35
CA ARG A 61 10.43 26.32 -16.47
C ARG A 61 11.24 26.45 -17.75
N ASP A 62 11.34 25.37 -18.50
CA ASP A 62 12.12 25.29 -19.75
C ASP A 62 13.55 25.83 -19.59
N GLY A 63 14.21 25.45 -18.47
CA GLY A 63 15.57 25.88 -18.12
C GLY A 63 15.70 27.30 -17.54
N LYS A 64 14.61 28.08 -17.51
CA LYS A 64 14.63 29.45 -16.97
C LYS A 64 14.05 29.48 -15.55
N LYS A 65 14.79 30.05 -14.59
CA LYS A 65 14.31 30.29 -13.24
C LYS A 65 13.09 31.23 -13.23
N ILE A 66 12.01 30.85 -12.55
CA ILE A 66 10.74 31.58 -12.53
C ILE A 66 10.37 32.18 -11.17
N ASN A 67 10.93 31.67 -10.06
CA ASN A 67 10.76 32.32 -8.74
C ASN A 67 11.87 33.35 -8.49
N LYS A 68 11.52 34.53 -8.01
CA LYS A 68 12.47 35.63 -7.75
C LYS A 68 13.39 35.32 -6.58
N THR A 69 12.82 34.78 -5.51
CA THR A 69 13.52 34.35 -4.29
C THR A 69 13.31 32.85 -4.10
N PRO A 70 14.30 32.11 -3.53
CA PRO A 70 14.08 30.72 -3.21
C PRO A 70 12.85 30.53 -2.33
N LEU A 71 12.05 29.52 -2.63
CA LEU A 71 10.85 29.18 -1.89
C LEU A 71 11.22 28.38 -0.65
N ALA A 72 10.92 28.90 0.54
CA ALA A 72 11.11 28.23 1.81
C ALA A 72 9.77 27.97 2.51
N GLY A 73 9.69 26.90 3.30
CA GLY A 73 8.51 26.56 4.10
C GLY A 73 7.30 26.03 3.31
N ALA A 74 7.46 25.79 2.01
CA ALA A 74 6.42 25.19 1.18
C ALA A 74 7.03 24.27 0.12
N THR A 75 6.28 23.24 -0.27
CA THR A 75 6.61 22.25 -1.31
C THR A 75 5.62 22.30 -2.46
N TYR A 76 5.08 23.47 -2.73
CA TYR A 76 4.25 23.73 -3.91
C TYR A 76 4.52 25.12 -4.49
N TYR A 77 4.25 25.28 -5.78
CA TYR A 77 4.40 26.56 -6.49
C TYR A 77 3.32 26.69 -7.56
N LYS A 78 2.71 27.89 -7.66
CA LYS A 78 1.76 28.24 -8.71
C LYS A 78 2.45 29.06 -9.77
N ASP A 79 2.50 28.55 -10.99
CA ASP A 79 3.07 29.23 -12.14
C ASP A 79 1.95 29.72 -13.07
N LYS A 80 2.03 31.02 -13.45
CA LYS A 80 1.15 31.59 -14.47
C LYS A 80 1.60 31.13 -15.85
N PHE A 81 0.96 30.09 -16.36
CA PHE A 81 1.29 29.49 -17.64
C PHE A 81 0.05 29.03 -18.40
N LYS A 82 -0.23 29.69 -19.53
CA LYS A 82 -1.45 29.47 -20.33
C LYS A 82 -1.50 28.07 -20.94
N ALA A 83 -2.71 27.51 -21.01
CA ALA A 83 -3.03 26.30 -21.75
C ALA A 83 -2.65 26.40 -23.23
N GLY A 84 -2.57 25.24 -23.92
CA GLY A 84 -2.18 25.14 -25.32
C GLY A 84 -0.66 25.19 -25.55
N LYS A 85 0.14 25.16 -24.48
CA LYS A 85 1.61 25.04 -24.53
C LYS A 85 2.08 23.96 -23.57
N ALA A 86 3.06 23.17 -24.00
CA ALA A 86 3.80 22.26 -23.12
C ALA A 86 4.91 23.02 -22.39
N ALA A 87 5.28 22.53 -21.19
CA ALA A 87 6.42 23.02 -20.44
C ALA A 87 7.08 21.89 -19.65
N LYS A 88 8.40 22.00 -19.47
CA LYS A 88 9.14 21.17 -18.52
C LYS A 88 9.51 22.02 -17.30
N TYR A 89 9.13 21.52 -16.14
CA TYR A 89 9.49 22.13 -14.85
C TYR A 89 10.59 21.35 -14.18
N GLU A 90 11.39 22.05 -13.40
CA GLU A 90 12.44 21.47 -12.55
C GLU A 90 12.44 22.19 -11.21
N VAL A 91 12.53 21.43 -10.14
CA VAL A 91 12.67 21.91 -8.76
C VAL A 91 14.08 21.59 -8.28
N ARG A 92 14.86 22.61 -7.95
CA ARG A 92 16.24 22.48 -7.49
C ARG A 92 16.37 22.94 -6.05
N PRO A 93 16.85 22.09 -5.13
CA PRO A 93 17.15 22.52 -3.78
C PRO A 93 18.38 23.48 -3.78
N VAL A 94 18.33 24.52 -2.95
CA VAL A 94 19.40 25.53 -2.90
C VAL A 94 20.60 25.07 -2.09
N LYS A 95 20.39 24.27 -1.04
CA LYS A 95 21.44 23.79 -0.14
C LYS A 95 22.01 22.40 -0.51
N GLY A 96 21.83 21.96 -1.75
CA GLY A 96 22.18 20.61 -2.18
C GLY A 96 21.00 19.64 -2.05
N GLY A 97 21.22 18.38 -2.43
CA GLY A 97 20.17 17.35 -2.46
C GLY A 97 19.62 17.08 -3.88
N ALA A 98 18.71 16.13 -3.99
CA ALA A 98 18.16 15.70 -5.26
C ALA A 98 17.23 16.77 -5.89
N SER A 99 17.43 17.06 -7.16
CA SER A 99 16.48 17.81 -7.99
C SER A 99 15.42 16.86 -8.55
N GLY A 100 14.27 17.41 -8.96
CA GLY A 100 13.25 16.65 -9.66
C GLY A 100 12.64 17.43 -10.80
N SER A 101 11.98 16.75 -11.72
CA SER A 101 11.35 17.41 -12.86
C SER A 101 10.01 16.77 -13.20
N ALA A 102 9.10 17.58 -13.75
CA ALA A 102 7.84 17.13 -14.32
C ALA A 102 7.54 17.92 -15.60
N SER A 103 6.68 17.35 -16.43
CA SER A 103 6.23 18.02 -17.65
C SER A 103 4.71 18.19 -17.63
N VAL A 104 4.22 19.28 -18.21
CA VAL A 104 2.80 19.46 -18.50
C VAL A 104 2.62 19.51 -20.01
N ALA A 105 1.73 18.70 -20.54
CA ALA A 105 1.41 18.70 -21.98
C ALA A 105 0.58 19.92 -22.37
N ALA A 106 0.58 20.28 -23.64
CA ALA A 106 -0.20 21.40 -24.16
C ALA A 106 -1.71 21.19 -23.96
N ASP A 107 -2.15 19.96 -24.08
CA ASP A 107 -3.54 19.48 -23.94
C ASP A 107 -3.81 18.81 -22.58
N ALA A 108 -2.94 19.00 -21.60
CA ALA A 108 -3.11 18.41 -20.28
C ALA A 108 -4.49 18.75 -19.68
N PRO A 109 -5.18 17.77 -19.08
CA PRO A 109 -6.45 18.01 -18.42
C PRO A 109 -6.29 18.95 -17.22
N MET A 110 -7.39 19.58 -16.80
CA MET A 110 -7.39 20.51 -15.67
C MET A 110 -7.72 19.79 -14.38
N GLY A 111 -6.90 19.99 -13.34
CA GLY A 111 -7.12 19.50 -11.98
C GLY A 111 -6.64 18.08 -11.71
N TYR A 112 -6.14 17.34 -12.70
CA TYR A 112 -5.69 15.96 -12.52
C TYR A 112 -4.63 15.54 -13.54
N ILE A 113 -3.96 14.43 -13.27
CA ILE A 113 -3.15 13.66 -14.20
C ILE A 113 -3.95 12.43 -14.60
N ASN A 114 -4.08 12.19 -15.90
CA ASN A 114 -4.74 10.98 -16.41
C ASN A 114 -3.71 9.85 -16.56
N ILE A 115 -3.94 8.75 -15.87
CA ILE A 115 -3.13 7.54 -15.96
C ILE A 115 -3.97 6.50 -16.70
N PRO A 116 -3.64 6.13 -17.94
CA PRO A 116 -4.38 5.10 -18.66
C PRO A 116 -4.17 3.73 -18.00
N LEU A 117 -5.26 2.99 -17.83
CA LEU A 117 -5.26 1.68 -17.21
C LEU A 117 -5.63 0.59 -18.22
N ASP A 118 -5.00 -0.59 -18.08
CA ASP A 118 -5.31 -1.78 -18.86
C ASP A 118 -6.35 -2.65 -18.12
N VAL A 119 -7.64 -2.33 -18.34
CA VAL A 119 -8.75 -3.00 -17.68
C VAL A 119 -8.75 -4.50 -18.00
N PRO A 120 -8.83 -5.41 -16.98
CA PRO A 120 -8.89 -6.84 -17.26
C PRO A 120 -10.09 -7.22 -18.15
N GLU A 121 -9.92 -8.27 -18.93
CA GLU A 121 -10.99 -8.78 -19.78
C GLU A 121 -12.18 -9.25 -18.92
N ARG A 122 -13.39 -9.10 -19.45
CA ARG A 122 -14.61 -9.63 -18.82
C ARG A 122 -14.53 -11.15 -18.70
N GLY A 123 -15.11 -11.68 -17.65
CA GLY A 123 -15.22 -13.11 -17.43
C GLY A 123 -16.68 -13.59 -17.31
N VAL A 124 -16.82 -14.88 -17.11
CA VAL A 124 -18.11 -15.55 -16.92
C VAL A 124 -17.98 -16.54 -15.78
N GLU A 125 -18.87 -16.42 -14.77
CA GLU A 125 -18.95 -17.37 -13.66
C GLU A 125 -19.39 -18.79 -14.16
N PRO A 126 -19.15 -19.84 -13.36
CA PRO A 126 -19.55 -21.22 -13.72
C PRO A 126 -21.03 -21.38 -14.10
N PHE A 127 -21.93 -20.54 -13.62
CA PHE A 127 -23.36 -20.57 -13.95
C PHE A 127 -23.76 -19.58 -15.05
N GLY A 128 -22.79 -18.98 -15.75
CA GLY A 128 -23.03 -18.16 -16.94
C GLY A 128 -23.30 -16.68 -16.69
N LYS A 129 -23.17 -16.19 -15.47
CA LYS A 129 -23.26 -14.75 -15.20
C LYS A 129 -21.96 -14.06 -15.61
N GLU A 130 -22.07 -13.04 -16.44
CA GLU A 130 -20.93 -12.22 -16.88
C GLU A 130 -20.53 -11.22 -15.79
N TYR A 131 -19.24 -10.91 -15.70
CA TYR A 131 -18.68 -9.84 -14.89
C TYR A 131 -17.61 -9.06 -15.66
N THR A 132 -17.40 -7.84 -15.26
CA THR A 132 -16.33 -6.94 -15.69
C THR A 132 -15.51 -6.51 -14.46
N TYR A 133 -14.62 -5.53 -14.62
CA TYR A 133 -13.75 -5.07 -13.55
C TYR A 133 -13.89 -3.59 -13.27
N ASN A 134 -13.76 -3.23 -12.00
CA ASN A 134 -13.61 -1.86 -11.52
C ASN A 134 -12.25 -1.70 -10.87
N ALA A 135 -11.59 -0.56 -11.12
CA ALA A 135 -10.48 -0.11 -10.28
C ALA A 135 -10.96 0.07 -8.84
N ASN A 136 -10.23 -0.50 -7.90
CA ASN A 136 -10.60 -0.51 -6.47
C ASN A 136 -9.48 0.14 -5.64
N ASP A 137 -9.03 -0.51 -4.55
CA ASP A 137 -7.97 0.02 -3.70
C ASP A 137 -6.64 0.10 -4.43
N ALA A 138 -5.83 1.08 -4.06
CA ALA A 138 -4.46 1.22 -4.56
C ALA A 138 -3.50 1.52 -3.42
N SER A 139 -2.26 1.08 -3.58
CA SER A 139 -1.11 1.47 -2.76
C SER A 139 0.01 1.97 -3.67
N VAL A 140 1.01 2.60 -3.09
CA VAL A 140 2.18 3.10 -3.83
C VAL A 140 3.47 2.63 -3.18
N GLY A 141 4.52 2.48 -3.97
CA GLY A 141 5.89 2.21 -3.55
C GLY A 141 6.83 2.45 -4.71
N ASP A 142 8.09 2.70 -4.44
CA ASP A 142 9.16 2.72 -5.44
C ASP A 142 9.56 1.27 -5.72
N VAL A 143 8.88 0.63 -6.67
CA VAL A 143 9.05 -0.81 -6.89
C VAL A 143 10.24 -1.16 -7.78
N ASP A 144 10.80 -0.20 -8.50
CA ASP A 144 11.94 -0.45 -9.40
C ASP A 144 13.22 0.30 -9.02
N GLY A 145 13.18 1.07 -7.92
CA GLY A 145 14.32 1.74 -7.34
C GLY A 145 14.73 3.02 -8.08
N ASP A 146 13.82 3.61 -8.87
CA ASP A 146 14.11 4.84 -9.64
C ASP A 146 13.85 6.14 -8.83
N GLY A 147 13.32 6.02 -7.61
CA GLY A 147 13.02 7.12 -6.71
C GLY A 147 11.64 7.75 -6.91
N GLU A 148 10.85 7.26 -7.84
CA GLU A 148 9.46 7.65 -8.06
C GLU A 148 8.51 6.53 -7.60
N TYR A 149 7.25 6.87 -7.37
CA TYR A 149 6.27 5.85 -6.99
C TYR A 149 5.60 5.22 -8.20
N GLU A 150 5.48 3.90 -8.17
CA GLU A 150 4.52 3.15 -8.93
C GLU A 150 3.23 2.97 -8.14
N ILE A 151 2.15 2.71 -8.86
CA ILE A 151 0.82 2.44 -8.33
C ILE A 151 0.54 0.95 -8.45
N ILE A 152 0.32 0.28 -7.32
CA ILE A 152 -0.21 -1.08 -7.28
C ILE A 152 -1.71 -0.98 -7.09
N LEU A 153 -2.46 -1.34 -8.13
CA LEU A 153 -3.91 -1.21 -8.23
C LEU A 153 -4.58 -2.57 -8.10
N LYS A 154 -5.53 -2.69 -7.19
CA LYS A 154 -6.43 -3.85 -7.10
C LYS A 154 -7.61 -3.68 -8.06
N TRP A 155 -7.88 -4.70 -8.85
CA TRP A 155 -9.06 -4.83 -9.68
C TRP A 155 -10.09 -5.74 -9.02
N ASP A 156 -11.27 -5.22 -8.74
CA ASP A 156 -12.38 -6.00 -8.24
C ASP A 156 -13.34 -6.36 -9.39
N PRO A 157 -13.74 -7.64 -9.51
CA PRO A 157 -14.79 -8.02 -10.44
C PRO A 157 -16.14 -7.44 -9.97
N THR A 158 -17.01 -7.10 -10.92
CA THR A 158 -18.32 -6.47 -10.62
C THR A 158 -19.32 -7.39 -9.90
N ASP A 159 -19.01 -8.66 -9.79
CA ASP A 159 -19.73 -9.66 -9.02
C ASP A 159 -19.15 -9.91 -7.61
N SER A 160 -18.15 -9.12 -7.22
CA SER A 160 -17.53 -9.14 -5.89
C SER A 160 -18.57 -8.96 -4.77
N HIS A 161 -18.55 -9.85 -3.78
CA HIS A 161 -19.44 -9.78 -2.61
C HIS A 161 -18.94 -10.64 -1.44
N ASP A 162 -19.44 -10.32 -0.25
CA ASP A 162 -19.10 -11.01 1.00
C ASP A 162 -19.70 -12.42 1.10
N ASN A 163 -19.10 -13.26 1.95
CA ASN A 163 -19.57 -14.60 2.30
C ASN A 163 -20.98 -14.62 2.94
N ALA A 164 -21.51 -13.47 3.34
CA ALA A 164 -22.93 -13.35 3.73
C ALA A 164 -23.89 -13.68 2.59
N HIS A 165 -23.44 -13.58 1.35
CA HIS A 165 -24.22 -13.85 0.15
C HIS A 165 -23.69 -15.08 -0.58
N ASP A 166 -24.60 -15.92 -1.13
CA ASP A 166 -24.26 -17.03 -2.01
C ASP A 166 -23.91 -16.51 -3.41
N GLY A 167 -23.04 -17.23 -4.12
CA GLY A 167 -22.65 -16.93 -5.51
C GLY A 167 -21.13 -16.99 -5.68
N PHE A 168 -20.72 -17.20 -6.90
CA PHE A 168 -19.31 -17.15 -7.31
C PHE A 168 -18.87 -15.68 -7.48
N THR A 169 -17.57 -15.47 -7.47
CA THR A 169 -16.95 -14.19 -7.85
C THR A 169 -15.87 -14.44 -8.87
N GLY A 170 -15.65 -13.50 -9.76
CA GLY A 170 -14.45 -13.49 -10.59
C GLY A 170 -13.18 -13.33 -9.75
N PRO A 171 -11.99 -13.63 -10.31
CA PRO A 171 -10.72 -13.45 -9.61
C PRO A 171 -10.40 -11.97 -9.40
N THR A 172 -9.67 -11.67 -8.32
CA THR A 172 -9.08 -10.35 -8.07
C THR A 172 -7.72 -10.28 -8.74
N TYR A 173 -7.38 -9.16 -9.37
CA TYR A 173 -6.05 -8.90 -9.92
C TYR A 173 -5.36 -7.77 -9.17
N PHE A 174 -4.03 -7.81 -9.17
CA PHE A 174 -3.19 -6.65 -8.89
C PHE A 174 -2.40 -6.28 -10.14
N ASP A 175 -2.45 -5.01 -10.52
CA ASP A 175 -1.61 -4.44 -11.56
C ASP A 175 -0.63 -3.43 -10.97
N CYS A 176 0.55 -3.34 -11.54
CA CYS A 176 1.50 -2.28 -11.22
C CYS A 176 1.65 -1.34 -12.42
N TYR A 177 1.55 -0.03 -12.14
CA TYR A 177 1.64 1.02 -13.16
C TYR A 177 2.63 2.10 -12.77
N LYS A 178 3.42 2.57 -13.73
CA LYS A 178 4.09 3.85 -13.65
C LYS A 178 3.10 5.01 -13.81
N LEU A 179 3.48 6.21 -13.37
CA LEU A 179 2.63 7.40 -13.46
C LEU A 179 2.33 7.84 -14.91
N ASP A 180 3.05 7.33 -15.90
CA ASP A 180 2.77 7.53 -17.32
C ASP A 180 1.79 6.51 -17.92
N GLY A 181 1.33 5.54 -17.12
CA GLY A 181 0.43 4.47 -17.51
C GLY A 181 1.13 3.20 -18.04
N THR A 182 2.45 3.15 -18.01
CA THR A 182 3.17 1.93 -18.34
C THR A 182 2.86 0.85 -17.31
N LYS A 183 2.22 -0.24 -17.74
CA LYS A 183 1.96 -1.40 -16.90
C LYS A 183 3.22 -2.26 -16.82
N LEU A 184 3.69 -2.54 -15.59
CA LEU A 184 4.85 -3.37 -15.34
C LEU A 184 4.49 -4.85 -15.30
N TRP A 185 3.43 -5.21 -14.56
CA TRP A 185 2.97 -6.59 -14.42
C TRP A 185 1.50 -6.67 -14.00
N ARG A 186 0.95 -7.88 -14.05
CA ARG A 186 -0.34 -8.27 -13.48
C ARG A 186 -0.18 -9.56 -12.69
N ILE A 187 -0.68 -9.60 -11.47
CA ILE A 187 -0.84 -10.81 -10.64
C ILE A 187 -2.31 -11.21 -10.67
N ASP A 188 -2.59 -12.49 -10.95
CA ASP A 188 -3.92 -13.08 -10.88
C ASP A 188 -4.03 -13.89 -9.58
N LEU A 189 -4.88 -13.47 -8.64
CA LEU A 189 -5.06 -14.19 -7.39
C LEU A 189 -5.81 -15.54 -7.57
N GLY A 190 -6.43 -15.75 -8.72
CA GLY A 190 -7.10 -16.99 -9.07
C GLY A 190 -8.46 -17.18 -8.39
N GLU A 191 -9.07 -18.31 -8.68
CA GLU A 191 -10.44 -18.61 -8.24
C GLU A 191 -10.54 -19.02 -6.77
N ASN A 192 -9.42 -19.37 -6.14
CA ASN A 192 -9.36 -19.79 -4.74
C ASN A 192 -9.13 -18.63 -3.74
N ILE A 193 -9.19 -17.40 -4.24
CA ILE A 193 -9.36 -16.18 -3.45
C ILE A 193 -10.71 -15.58 -3.84
N ARG A 194 -11.67 -15.58 -2.92
CA ARG A 194 -12.97 -14.93 -3.14
C ARG A 194 -12.77 -13.42 -3.23
N SER A 195 -13.44 -12.77 -4.18
CA SER A 195 -13.42 -11.31 -4.30
C SER A 195 -14.49 -10.67 -3.41
N GLY A 196 -14.09 -9.68 -2.63
CA GLY A 196 -14.94 -8.95 -1.70
C GLY A 196 -14.15 -7.93 -0.90
N ALA A 197 -14.84 -7.03 -0.24
CA ALA A 197 -14.23 -5.87 0.44
C ALA A 197 -13.19 -6.24 1.52
N HIS A 198 -13.23 -7.48 2.05
CA HIS A 198 -12.43 -7.88 3.21
C HIS A 198 -11.40 -8.99 2.93
N TYR A 199 -11.25 -9.46 1.69
CA TYR A 199 -10.57 -10.73 1.40
C TYR A 199 -9.17 -10.59 0.81
N THR A 200 -8.84 -9.45 0.24
CA THR A 200 -7.61 -9.23 -0.51
C THR A 200 -6.88 -7.97 -0.03
N GLN A 201 -6.58 -7.91 1.27
CA GLN A 201 -5.74 -6.87 1.83
C GLN A 201 -4.29 -7.09 1.37
N PHE A 202 -3.60 -6.00 1.08
CA PHE A 202 -2.22 -6.02 0.61
C PHE A 202 -1.44 -4.82 1.16
N ILE A 203 -0.15 -4.98 1.25
CA ILE A 203 0.77 -3.93 1.71
C ILE A 203 1.95 -3.82 0.76
N VAL A 204 2.48 -2.63 0.65
CA VAL A 204 3.62 -2.30 -0.21
C VAL A 204 4.61 -1.48 0.61
N ALA A 205 5.84 -1.95 0.69
CA ALA A 205 6.98 -1.26 1.32
C ALA A 205 8.28 -1.94 0.89
N ASP A 206 9.40 -1.24 1.01
CA ASP A 206 10.74 -1.81 0.93
C ASP A 206 11.04 -2.54 2.25
N PHE A 207 10.68 -3.84 2.34
CA PHE A 207 10.78 -4.61 3.57
C PHE A 207 12.20 -5.12 3.84
N ASP A 208 13.03 -5.34 2.83
CA ASP A 208 14.40 -5.86 2.99
C ASP A 208 15.50 -4.80 2.84
N GLY A 209 15.14 -3.57 2.47
CA GLY A 209 16.06 -2.44 2.38
C GLY A 209 16.93 -2.41 1.13
N ASP A 210 16.54 -3.13 0.09
CA ASP A 210 17.28 -3.16 -1.17
C ASP A 210 17.03 -1.89 -2.02
N GLY A 211 16.02 -1.11 -1.66
CA GLY A 211 15.61 0.13 -2.31
C GLY A 211 14.49 -0.04 -3.31
N CYS A 212 13.88 -1.23 -3.38
CA CYS A 212 12.69 -1.51 -4.18
C CYS A 212 11.58 -2.06 -3.26
N ALA A 213 10.38 -1.52 -3.38
CA ALA A 213 9.27 -1.97 -2.54
C ALA A 213 8.72 -3.33 -3.02
N GLU A 214 8.42 -4.21 -2.07
CA GLU A 214 7.70 -5.46 -2.29
C GLU A 214 6.20 -5.28 -2.14
N LEU A 215 5.45 -6.22 -2.74
CA LEU A 215 4.04 -6.45 -2.46
C LEU A 215 3.89 -7.70 -1.59
N ILE A 216 3.18 -7.60 -0.47
CA ILE A 216 2.82 -8.76 0.36
C ILE A 216 1.30 -8.87 0.44
N CYS A 217 0.77 -10.05 0.11
CA CYS A 217 -0.65 -10.34 0.23
C CYS A 217 -0.93 -11.84 0.43
N ARG A 218 -2.19 -12.14 0.80
CA ARG A 218 -2.68 -13.51 0.87
C ARG A 218 -2.84 -14.08 -0.53
N THR A 219 -2.41 -15.35 -0.70
CA THR A 219 -2.53 -16.12 -1.94
C THR A 219 -3.11 -17.52 -1.65
N ALA A 220 -3.40 -18.28 -2.69
CA ALA A 220 -3.93 -19.65 -2.61
C ALA A 220 -3.46 -20.47 -3.81
N ASP A 221 -3.88 -21.74 -3.85
CA ASP A 221 -3.70 -22.58 -5.04
C ASP A 221 -4.26 -21.88 -6.30
N GLY A 222 -3.49 -21.92 -7.38
CA GLY A 222 -3.86 -21.31 -8.64
C GLY A 222 -3.53 -19.83 -8.79
N THR A 223 -3.06 -19.13 -7.75
CA THR A 223 -2.54 -17.76 -7.89
C THR A 223 -1.38 -17.75 -8.89
N GLN A 224 -1.44 -16.85 -9.87
CA GLN A 224 -0.41 -16.68 -10.91
C GLN A 224 0.30 -15.35 -10.69
N ASP A 225 1.62 -15.39 -10.55
CA ASP A 225 2.46 -14.22 -10.35
C ASP A 225 2.67 -13.40 -11.63
N GLY A 226 3.34 -12.23 -11.51
CA GLY A 226 3.59 -11.32 -12.63
C GLY A 226 4.45 -11.89 -13.76
N THR A 227 5.12 -13.03 -13.54
CA THR A 227 5.92 -13.75 -14.55
C THR A 227 5.18 -14.92 -15.18
N GLY A 228 3.97 -15.25 -14.70
CA GLY A 228 3.15 -16.36 -15.14
C GLY A 228 3.37 -17.68 -14.39
N LYS A 229 4.21 -17.67 -13.32
CA LYS A 229 4.42 -18.82 -12.44
C LYS A 229 3.24 -19.00 -11.51
N VAL A 230 2.81 -20.23 -11.30
CA VAL A 230 1.65 -20.55 -10.45
C VAL A 230 2.10 -20.98 -9.07
N ILE A 231 1.44 -20.45 -8.05
CA ILE A 231 1.57 -20.83 -6.65
C ILE A 231 0.62 -22.00 -6.38
N GLY A 232 1.11 -23.05 -5.71
CA GLY A 232 0.33 -24.22 -5.36
C GLY A 232 -0.16 -25.05 -6.57
N ASP A 233 -1.33 -25.68 -6.44
CA ASP A 233 -1.92 -26.50 -7.49
C ASP A 233 -2.81 -25.67 -8.43
N ARG A 234 -2.38 -25.53 -9.68
CA ARG A 234 -3.13 -24.80 -10.74
C ARG A 234 -4.52 -25.37 -11.01
N ARG A 235 -4.76 -26.64 -10.72
CA ARG A 235 -6.01 -27.33 -11.04
C ARG A 235 -6.99 -27.39 -9.89
N ALA A 236 -6.57 -26.95 -8.69
CA ALA A 236 -7.42 -26.96 -7.54
C ALA A 236 -8.55 -25.91 -7.68
N ASP A 237 -9.76 -26.33 -7.32
CA ASP A 237 -10.92 -25.45 -7.15
C ASP A 237 -11.54 -25.79 -5.79
N TRP A 238 -11.34 -24.92 -4.83
CA TRP A 238 -11.81 -25.08 -3.45
C TRP A 238 -13.17 -24.41 -3.20
N ARG A 239 -13.77 -23.83 -4.22
CA ARG A 239 -15.10 -23.21 -4.14
C ARG A 239 -16.17 -24.26 -3.92
N ASN A 240 -17.01 -24.09 -2.93
CA ASN A 240 -18.21 -24.91 -2.77
C ASN A 240 -19.33 -24.46 -3.73
N LEU A 241 -20.46 -25.17 -3.75
CA LEU A 241 -21.62 -24.87 -4.64
C LEU A 241 -22.22 -23.47 -4.41
N LYS A 242 -21.85 -22.80 -3.31
CA LYS A 242 -22.25 -21.43 -2.97
C LYS A 242 -21.17 -20.40 -3.29
N GLY A 243 -20.11 -20.81 -3.98
CA GLY A 243 -18.99 -19.94 -4.35
C GLY A 243 -18.08 -19.53 -3.19
N ARG A 244 -18.25 -20.12 -2.00
CA ARG A 244 -17.41 -19.85 -0.82
C ARG A 244 -16.21 -20.78 -0.80
N ILE A 245 -15.09 -20.27 -0.29
CA ILE A 245 -13.85 -21.01 -0.13
C ILE A 245 -13.69 -21.34 1.36
N VAL A 246 -14.13 -22.53 1.75
CA VAL A 246 -14.15 -23.00 3.13
C VAL A 246 -13.15 -24.11 3.42
N ALA A 247 -12.35 -24.48 2.41
CA ALA A 247 -11.31 -25.48 2.45
C ALA A 247 -10.12 -25.06 1.59
N GLY A 248 -9.08 -25.88 1.54
CA GLY A 248 -7.86 -25.64 0.77
C GLY A 248 -6.81 -24.85 1.54
N PRO A 249 -5.58 -24.83 1.02
CA PRO A 249 -4.47 -24.11 1.60
C PRO A 249 -4.65 -22.59 1.45
N GLU A 250 -4.07 -21.86 2.38
CA GLU A 250 -3.97 -20.41 2.35
C GLU A 250 -2.51 -20.03 2.57
N TYR A 251 -2.00 -19.13 1.78
CA TYR A 251 -0.60 -18.71 1.84
C TYR A 251 -0.49 -17.20 2.04
N LEU A 252 0.68 -16.78 2.53
CA LEU A 252 1.16 -15.40 2.48
C LEU A 252 2.36 -15.36 1.55
N THR A 253 2.32 -14.50 0.54
CA THR A 253 3.37 -14.41 -0.47
C THR A 253 3.96 -13.01 -0.53
N VAL A 254 5.29 -12.95 -0.63
CA VAL A 254 6.06 -11.75 -0.97
C VAL A 254 6.32 -11.77 -2.46
N PHE A 255 5.98 -10.69 -3.13
CA PHE A 255 6.23 -10.50 -4.56
C PHE A 255 7.26 -9.40 -4.77
N ASN A 256 8.19 -9.65 -5.69
CA ASN A 256 9.11 -8.63 -6.17
C ASN A 256 8.34 -7.48 -6.82
N GLY A 257 8.54 -6.27 -6.32
CA GLY A 257 7.76 -5.12 -6.79
C GLY A 257 7.99 -4.77 -8.26
N LYS A 258 9.20 -4.98 -8.77
CA LYS A 258 9.57 -4.65 -10.15
C LYS A 258 9.00 -5.62 -11.18
N THR A 259 8.89 -6.90 -10.83
CA THR A 259 8.51 -7.96 -11.78
C THR A 259 7.19 -8.64 -11.47
N GLY A 260 6.67 -8.48 -10.24
CA GLY A 260 5.53 -9.24 -9.73
C GLY A 260 5.84 -10.73 -9.49
N GLU A 261 7.11 -11.18 -9.54
CA GLU A 261 7.51 -12.56 -9.28
C GLU A 261 7.33 -12.93 -7.82
N ALA A 262 6.78 -14.10 -7.53
CA ALA A 262 6.68 -14.63 -6.18
C ALA A 262 8.07 -15.04 -5.66
N MET A 263 8.59 -14.30 -4.66
CA MET A 263 9.90 -14.54 -4.07
C MET A 263 9.85 -15.55 -2.93
N ALA A 264 8.86 -15.45 -2.05
CA ALA A 264 8.64 -16.38 -0.94
C ALA A 264 7.16 -16.58 -0.69
N THR A 265 6.79 -17.81 -0.37
CA THR A 265 5.43 -18.20 -0.01
C THR A 265 5.47 -19.06 1.24
N VAL A 266 4.72 -18.69 2.27
CA VAL A 266 4.57 -19.44 3.53
C VAL A 266 3.10 -19.70 3.82
N ASP A 267 2.80 -20.65 4.68
CA ASP A 267 1.43 -20.88 5.13
C ASP A 267 0.91 -19.64 5.87
N TYR A 268 -0.36 -19.30 5.63
CA TYR A 268 -1.00 -18.16 6.29
C TYR A 268 -1.25 -18.46 7.78
N VAL A 269 -0.84 -17.56 8.66
CA VAL A 269 -1.05 -17.67 10.11
C VAL A 269 -2.04 -16.61 10.59
N PRO A 270 -3.07 -17.02 11.37
CA PRO A 270 -3.44 -18.41 11.68
C PRO A 270 -4.12 -19.09 10.47
N PRO A 271 -4.06 -20.40 10.37
CA PRO A 271 -4.85 -21.13 9.37
C PRO A 271 -6.34 -20.94 9.62
N ARG A 272 -7.19 -21.15 8.59
CA ARG A 272 -8.65 -21.05 8.71
C ARG A 272 -9.19 -21.93 9.85
N GLY A 273 -8.68 -23.14 10.01
CA GLY A 273 -9.17 -24.08 11.02
C GLY A 273 -10.66 -24.37 10.87
N GLU A 274 -11.31 -24.59 12.00
CA GLU A 274 -12.75 -24.83 12.04
C GLU A 274 -13.51 -23.50 12.03
N LEU A 275 -14.41 -23.31 11.06
CA LEU A 275 -15.15 -22.05 10.90
C LEU A 275 -15.95 -21.64 12.16
N LYS A 276 -16.47 -22.63 12.90
CA LYS A 276 -17.22 -22.36 14.15
C LYS A 276 -16.38 -21.63 15.21
N ASP A 277 -15.06 -21.81 15.20
CA ASP A 277 -14.15 -21.16 16.14
C ASP A 277 -14.02 -19.65 15.84
N TRP A 278 -14.40 -19.23 14.64
CA TRP A 278 -14.53 -17.83 14.25
C TRP A 278 -15.94 -17.25 14.47
N GLY A 279 -16.91 -18.08 14.88
CA GLY A 279 -18.25 -17.64 15.22
C GLY A 279 -19.31 -17.77 14.12
N ASP A 280 -19.00 -18.44 12.99
CA ASP A 280 -19.98 -18.82 11.97
C ASP A 280 -19.60 -20.14 11.27
N SER A 281 -20.37 -20.55 10.25
CA SER A 281 -20.15 -21.80 9.51
C SER A 281 -19.96 -21.61 8.01
N TYR A 282 -19.78 -20.35 7.57
CA TYR A 282 -19.74 -20.00 6.15
C TYR A 282 -18.62 -19.01 5.80
N ALA A 283 -17.60 -18.94 6.66
CA ALA A 283 -16.39 -18.17 6.50
C ALA A 283 -16.56 -16.64 6.44
N ASN A 284 -17.68 -16.09 6.87
CA ASN A 284 -17.83 -14.64 6.88
C ASN A 284 -17.02 -13.96 7.98
N ARG A 285 -16.77 -14.68 9.09
CA ARG A 285 -15.94 -14.20 10.21
C ARG A 285 -14.47 -14.53 10.02
N SER A 286 -14.14 -15.74 9.55
CA SER A 286 -12.77 -16.16 9.30
C SER A 286 -12.11 -15.41 8.15
N ASP A 287 -12.89 -14.93 7.17
CA ASP A 287 -12.38 -14.24 5.99
C ASP A 287 -12.50 -12.72 6.14
N ARG A 288 -12.06 -12.21 7.28
CA ARG A 288 -11.94 -10.79 7.59
C ARG A 288 -10.46 -10.47 7.80
N PHE A 289 -9.88 -9.77 6.83
CA PHE A 289 -8.45 -9.48 6.81
C PHE A 289 -8.20 -7.99 6.84
N LEU A 290 -7.12 -7.58 7.53
CA LEU A 290 -6.53 -6.26 7.48
C LEU A 290 -5.02 -6.42 7.39
N ALA A 291 -4.32 -5.41 6.89
CA ALA A 291 -2.88 -5.43 6.79
C ALA A 291 -2.29 -4.03 6.98
N ALA A 292 -1.09 -3.97 7.54
CA ALA A 292 -0.31 -2.74 7.66
C ALA A 292 1.19 -3.05 7.62
N ALA A 293 2.01 -2.09 7.17
CA ALA A 293 3.43 -2.08 7.40
C ALA A 293 3.71 -1.29 8.69
N ALA A 294 4.55 -1.82 9.59
CA ALA A 294 4.84 -1.23 10.89
C ALA A 294 6.32 -1.35 11.25
N TYR A 295 6.89 -0.31 11.81
CA TYR A 295 8.27 -0.31 12.31
C TYR A 295 8.32 -0.82 13.76
N LEU A 296 8.08 -2.14 13.93
CA LEU A 296 7.96 -2.78 15.24
C LEU A 296 9.28 -2.84 16.05
N ASP A 297 10.40 -2.57 15.42
CA ASP A 297 11.71 -2.43 16.08
C ASP A 297 12.29 -1.03 15.92
N GLY A 298 11.51 -0.10 15.41
CA GLY A 298 11.92 1.27 15.13
C GLY A 298 12.88 1.44 13.96
N LYS A 299 13.18 0.36 13.21
CA LYS A 299 14.19 0.39 12.15
C LYS A 299 13.74 -0.22 10.83
N HIS A 300 13.11 -1.38 10.89
CA HIS A 300 12.73 -2.18 9.71
C HIS A 300 11.22 -2.29 9.63
N PRO A 301 10.62 -2.13 8.45
CA PRO A 301 9.19 -2.37 8.29
C PRO A 301 8.89 -3.86 8.42
N SER A 302 7.90 -4.20 9.23
CA SER A 302 7.34 -5.55 9.36
C SER A 302 5.97 -5.60 8.71
N ALA A 303 5.61 -6.72 8.10
CA ALA A 303 4.28 -6.96 7.57
C ALA A 303 3.35 -7.44 8.70
N VAL A 304 2.32 -6.68 9.03
CA VAL A 304 1.31 -7.06 10.01
C VAL A 304 0.06 -7.50 9.28
N MET A 305 -0.28 -8.79 9.41
CA MET A 305 -1.44 -9.42 8.77
C MET A 305 -2.45 -9.80 9.83
N CYS A 306 -3.70 -9.34 9.68
CA CYS A 306 -4.76 -9.62 10.63
C CYS A 306 -5.79 -10.56 10.03
N ARG A 307 -6.38 -11.43 10.87
CA ARG A 307 -7.49 -12.29 10.52
C ARG A 307 -8.56 -12.27 11.61
N GLY A 308 -9.83 -12.13 11.21
CA GLY A 308 -10.96 -12.03 12.14
C GLY A 308 -10.99 -10.71 12.89
N TYR A 309 -12.16 -10.28 13.38
CA TYR A 309 -12.27 -9.10 14.25
C TYR A 309 -13.61 -8.96 14.95
N TYR A 310 -14.66 -9.69 14.56
CA TYR A 310 -15.96 -9.61 15.26
C TYR A 310 -16.08 -10.57 16.45
N THR A 311 -15.25 -11.59 16.49
CA THR A 311 -15.15 -12.59 17.56
C THR A 311 -13.68 -12.81 17.88
N ARG A 312 -13.10 -13.91 17.44
CA ARG A 312 -11.65 -14.13 17.48
C ARG A 312 -10.95 -13.09 16.60
N SER A 313 -9.89 -12.50 17.13
CA SER A 313 -9.04 -11.52 16.42
C SER A 313 -7.60 -11.97 16.52
N VAL A 314 -6.92 -12.09 15.38
CA VAL A 314 -5.52 -12.52 15.32
C VAL A 314 -4.71 -11.50 14.53
N LEU A 315 -3.56 -11.13 15.07
CA LEU A 315 -2.55 -10.32 14.38
C LEU A 315 -1.27 -11.14 14.31
N ALA A 316 -0.69 -11.24 13.13
CA ALA A 316 0.58 -11.91 12.89
C ALA A 316 1.55 -10.95 12.22
N ALA A 317 2.73 -10.75 12.80
CA ALA A 317 3.77 -9.92 12.23
C ALA A 317 4.86 -10.77 11.59
N TYR A 318 5.36 -10.31 10.45
CA TYR A 318 6.39 -10.98 9.67
C TYR A 318 7.49 -10.00 9.30
N ASP A 319 8.72 -10.51 9.28
CA ASP A 319 9.89 -9.80 8.76
C ASP A 319 10.34 -10.48 7.45
N TRP A 320 10.65 -9.67 6.45
CA TRP A 320 11.23 -10.10 5.18
C TRP A 320 12.69 -9.67 5.11
N ASP A 321 13.61 -10.58 4.80
CA ASP A 321 15.06 -10.31 4.73
C ASP A 321 15.66 -10.48 3.33
N GLY A 322 14.81 -10.44 2.28
CA GLY A 322 15.20 -10.66 0.89
C GLY A 322 15.32 -12.15 0.51
N LYS A 323 15.10 -13.07 1.45
CA LYS A 323 15.22 -14.53 1.23
C LYS A 323 14.13 -15.33 1.92
N GLU A 324 13.78 -14.96 3.14
CA GLU A 324 12.86 -15.69 3.98
C GLU A 324 11.85 -14.74 4.64
N LEU A 325 10.57 -15.09 4.55
CA LEU A 325 9.49 -14.42 5.26
C LEU A 325 9.32 -15.10 6.63
N LYS A 326 9.78 -14.45 7.69
CA LYS A 326 9.84 -14.97 9.05
C LYS A 326 8.69 -14.47 9.88
N LEU A 327 7.94 -15.38 10.51
CA LEU A 327 6.96 -15.02 11.52
C LEU A 327 7.69 -14.44 12.76
N ARG A 328 7.43 -13.17 13.08
CA ARG A 328 8.01 -12.47 14.22
C ARG A 328 7.26 -12.77 15.51
N TRP A 329 5.95 -12.60 15.51
CA TRP A 329 5.05 -12.91 16.61
C TRP A 329 3.60 -13.07 16.15
N VAL A 330 2.79 -13.67 17.02
CA VAL A 330 1.33 -13.78 16.85
C VAL A 330 0.65 -13.30 18.12
N PHE A 331 -0.31 -12.41 17.99
CA PHE A 331 -1.32 -12.14 19.01
C PHE A 331 -2.63 -12.84 18.61
N ASP A 332 -3.25 -13.56 19.53
CA ASP A 332 -4.52 -14.24 19.30
C ASP A 332 -5.43 -14.04 20.52
N SER A 333 -6.63 -13.53 20.32
CA SER A 333 -7.60 -13.29 21.39
C SER A 333 -8.10 -14.57 22.05
N ASP A 334 -7.98 -15.73 21.39
CA ASP A 334 -8.33 -17.05 21.97
C ASP A 334 -7.21 -17.64 22.85
N THR A 335 -6.05 -16.99 22.91
CA THR A 335 -4.98 -17.39 23.85
C THR A 335 -5.44 -17.10 25.28
N PRO A 336 -5.29 -18.06 26.23
CA PRO A 336 -5.64 -17.84 27.63
C PRO A 336 -5.06 -16.57 28.21
N GLY A 337 -5.91 -15.69 28.73
CA GLY A 337 -5.55 -14.34 29.23
C GLY A 337 -5.83 -13.20 28.24
N ASN A 338 -6.14 -13.51 26.98
CA ASN A 338 -6.46 -12.53 25.95
C ASN A 338 -7.95 -12.43 25.64
N GLU A 339 -8.83 -13.15 26.35
CA GLU A 339 -10.26 -13.26 26.02
C GLU A 339 -10.98 -11.92 26.02
N ALA A 340 -10.48 -10.95 26.80
CA ALA A 340 -11.04 -9.59 26.85
C ALA A 340 -10.90 -8.83 25.51
N TYR A 341 -10.02 -9.27 24.64
CA TYR A 341 -9.80 -8.66 23.33
C TYR A 341 -10.64 -9.29 22.22
N ALA A 342 -11.32 -10.40 22.49
CA ALA A 342 -12.26 -11.00 21.53
C ALA A 342 -13.38 -10.03 21.18
N GLY A 343 -13.64 -9.86 19.88
CA GLY A 343 -14.66 -8.93 19.39
C GLY A 343 -14.30 -7.44 19.49
N GLN A 344 -13.10 -7.11 19.92
CA GLN A 344 -12.61 -5.72 19.95
C GLN A 344 -12.13 -5.23 18.58
N GLY A 345 -11.77 -6.13 17.67
CA GLY A 345 -11.36 -5.76 16.32
C GLY A 345 -12.50 -5.15 15.50
N ASN A 346 -12.14 -4.28 14.56
CA ASN A 346 -13.07 -3.56 13.71
C ASN A 346 -12.52 -3.51 12.26
N HIS A 347 -13.08 -2.63 11.43
CA HIS A 347 -12.69 -2.44 10.03
C HIS A 347 -11.45 -1.56 9.85
N ASN A 348 -10.76 -1.24 10.94
CA ASN A 348 -9.58 -0.39 10.91
C ASN A 348 -8.39 -1.06 11.58
N LEU A 349 -7.24 -0.89 10.94
CA LEU A 349 -5.91 -1.14 11.49
C LEU A 349 -5.09 0.11 11.24
N ARG A 350 -4.42 0.61 12.27
CA ARG A 350 -3.49 1.73 12.19
C ARG A 350 -2.21 1.38 12.93
N VAL A 351 -1.15 2.04 12.52
CA VAL A 351 0.16 1.93 13.17
C VAL A 351 0.67 3.33 13.47
N ALA A 352 1.25 3.51 14.62
CA ALA A 352 1.90 4.75 15.03
C ALA A 352 2.73 4.50 16.30
N ASP A 353 3.83 5.21 16.46
CA ASP A 353 4.55 5.32 17.72
C ASP A 353 3.76 6.21 18.70
N VAL A 354 2.85 5.61 19.48
CA VAL A 354 1.93 6.36 20.35
C VAL A 354 2.52 6.69 21.73
N ASP A 355 3.48 5.91 22.21
CA ASP A 355 4.15 6.13 23.47
C ASP A 355 5.52 6.82 23.33
N LYS A 356 5.95 7.01 22.09
CA LYS A 356 7.18 7.70 21.67
C LYS A 356 8.45 6.97 22.08
N ASP A 357 8.46 5.66 22.01
CA ASP A 357 9.64 4.83 22.25
C ASP A 357 10.47 4.58 20.97
N GLY A 358 9.97 5.03 19.81
CA GLY A 358 10.60 4.89 18.50
C GLY A 358 10.14 3.66 17.71
N CYS A 359 9.24 2.85 18.28
CA CYS A 359 8.63 1.70 17.61
C CYS A 359 7.14 1.97 17.35
N ASP A 360 6.58 1.35 16.32
CA ASP A 360 5.15 1.46 16.06
C ASP A 360 4.34 0.52 16.96
N GLU A 361 3.26 1.05 17.57
CA GLU A 361 2.17 0.26 18.11
C GLU A 361 1.13 -0.04 17.03
N ILE A 362 0.43 -1.16 17.24
CA ILE A 362 -0.69 -1.55 16.39
C ILE A 362 -2.00 -1.18 17.08
N ILE A 363 -2.74 -0.26 16.47
CA ILE A 363 -4.03 0.21 16.93
C ILE A 363 -5.10 -0.53 16.16
N TYR A 364 -5.82 -1.40 16.85
CA TYR A 364 -6.82 -2.29 16.28
C TYR A 364 -8.16 -2.12 17.00
N GLY A 365 -9.18 -1.56 16.31
CA GLY A 365 -10.46 -1.27 16.95
C GLY A 365 -11.45 -0.51 16.06
#